data_b7b009407c0112a00873e633dc936fe4
#
_entry.id   b7b009407c0112a00873e633dc936fe4
#
_cell.length_a   1.000
_cell.length_b   1.000
_cell.length_c   1.000
_cell.angle_alpha   90.00
_cell.angle_beta   90.00
_cell.angle_gamma   90.00
#
_symmetry.space_group_name_H-M   'P 1'
#
loop_
_entity.id
_entity.type
_entity.pdbx_description
1 polymer ?
#
loop_
_entity_poly.entity_id
_entity_poly.type
_entity_poly.pdbx_seq_one_letter_code
_entity_poly.pdbx_strand_id
1 'polypeptide(L)'
;LADHNARAAAGSRVELSIAVLEKGSEVGAHGISGAIVDPRSLRELFPDKFSAIPFEAEVGREHLWWLTQEKALSLPEPPQLKNHGNYVASLGKLVKWMAKEVAALGVDIFCEFPGRTLLYEDTAAGKGRRVAGVRTGDKGIGKDGKRKSNFEPGVDIRSQMTVLGEGPRGTLAKQLDSRYGLSAGKNPQVYALGIKEVWELPQGRFEPGEIWHTMGWPMWPDHFGGGFIYGMQENFLIVGLVYGLDYENPLDDPHLEFQRLKTHPSIAQLLAGGTMSYYGAKAIPESGYWAMPKLGGDGFCLIGDSGGFVDGQRLKGIHLAVKSGMLAAESIFAAALAGKPLSSAGDAYPVHFESSWARQELWKSRNFHQGFERGGFDAMVNAALGTITGGLGFGLFDRLPAEAGHERLRR
;
A
#
# COMPACT_ATOMS: atom_id res chain seq x y z
N LEU A 1 -3.20 23.46 -5.76
CA LEU A 1 -4.34 24.36 -5.73
C LEU A 1 -4.10 25.59 -4.83
N ALA A 2 -3.77 25.40 -3.55
CA ALA A 2 -3.52 26.50 -2.62
C ALA A 2 -2.41 27.46 -3.13
N ASP A 3 -1.25 26.91 -3.51
CA ASP A 3 -0.13 27.69 -4.05
C ASP A 3 -0.47 28.41 -5.36
N HIS A 4 -1.23 27.76 -6.24
CA HIS A 4 -1.72 28.38 -7.46
C HIS A 4 -2.62 29.56 -7.12
N ASN A 5 -3.62 29.36 -6.27
CA ASN A 5 -4.60 30.38 -5.91
C ASN A 5 -3.98 31.54 -5.13
N ALA A 6 -2.91 31.30 -4.37
CA ALA A 6 -2.16 32.36 -3.70
C ALA A 6 -1.45 33.30 -4.68
N ARG A 7 -1.05 32.81 -5.86
CA ARG A 7 -0.33 33.57 -6.90
C ARG A 7 -1.21 34.04 -8.04
N ALA A 8 -2.41 33.47 -8.20
CA ALA A 8 -3.31 33.76 -9.30
C ALA A 8 -4.07 35.08 -9.11
N ALA A 9 -4.32 35.80 -10.21
CA ALA A 9 -5.24 36.93 -10.23
C ALA A 9 -6.66 36.47 -9.85
N ALA A 10 -7.50 37.35 -9.33
CA ALA A 10 -8.83 37.03 -8.81
C ALA A 10 -9.72 36.22 -9.78
N GLY A 11 -9.63 36.51 -11.09
CA GLY A 11 -10.39 35.79 -12.12
C GLY A 11 -9.77 34.48 -12.62
N SER A 12 -8.57 34.10 -12.13
CA SER A 12 -7.85 32.88 -12.53
C SER A 12 -7.77 31.85 -11.41
N ARG A 13 -8.45 32.09 -10.30
CA ARG A 13 -8.50 31.15 -9.19
C ARG A 13 -9.37 29.94 -9.52
N VAL A 14 -8.91 28.76 -9.09
CA VAL A 14 -9.65 27.50 -9.22
C VAL A 14 -10.27 27.17 -7.88
N GLU A 15 -11.56 26.97 -7.85
CA GLU A 15 -12.29 26.54 -6.65
C GLU A 15 -12.69 25.07 -6.79
N LEU A 16 -12.21 24.23 -5.87
CA LEU A 16 -12.56 22.83 -5.77
C LEU A 16 -13.00 22.53 -4.33
N SER A 17 -14.18 21.95 -4.21
CA SER A 17 -14.63 21.34 -2.95
C SER A 17 -14.09 19.93 -2.89
N ILE A 18 -13.35 19.60 -1.83
CA ILE A 18 -12.69 18.30 -1.65
C ILE A 18 -13.15 17.71 -0.32
N ALA A 19 -13.67 16.47 -0.37
CA ALA A 19 -14.06 15.69 0.79
C ALA A 19 -13.30 14.36 0.83
N VAL A 20 -12.81 13.98 2.01
CA VAL A 20 -12.18 12.69 2.25
C VAL A 20 -13.10 11.85 3.13
N LEU A 21 -13.44 10.64 2.68
CA LEU A 21 -14.21 9.67 3.47
C LEU A 21 -13.25 8.66 4.09
N GLU A 22 -13.27 8.56 5.40
CA GLU A 22 -12.54 7.56 6.18
C GLU A 22 -13.53 6.62 6.88
N LYS A 23 -13.33 5.31 6.72
CA LYS A 23 -14.19 4.32 7.38
C LYS A 23 -13.91 4.15 8.87
N GLY A 24 -12.70 4.47 9.31
CA GLY A 24 -12.27 4.40 10.71
C GLY A 24 -12.93 5.48 11.56
N SER A 25 -12.94 5.27 12.86
CA SER A 25 -13.41 6.27 13.84
C SER A 25 -12.54 7.52 13.90
N GLU A 26 -11.28 7.39 13.48
CA GLU A 26 -10.33 8.48 13.31
C GLU A 26 -9.37 8.17 12.16
N VAL A 27 -8.72 9.18 11.62
CA VAL A 27 -7.68 9.01 10.60
C VAL A 27 -6.53 8.18 11.18
N GLY A 28 -6.12 7.14 10.43
CA GLY A 28 -5.04 6.24 10.85
C GLY A 28 -5.45 5.11 11.79
N ALA A 29 -6.71 5.01 12.21
CA ALA A 29 -7.20 3.92 13.10
C ALA A 29 -6.92 2.51 12.56
N HIS A 30 -6.86 2.35 11.23
CA HIS A 30 -6.52 1.08 10.58
C HIS A 30 -5.05 1.00 10.11
N GLY A 31 -4.24 2.01 10.44
CA GLY A 31 -2.80 2.04 10.15
C GLY A 31 -2.02 1.29 11.21
N ILE A 32 -1.55 0.06 10.91
CA ILE A 32 -0.68 -0.67 11.82
C ILE A 32 0.70 -0.03 11.78
N SER A 33 1.23 0.34 12.94
CA SER A 33 2.52 1.04 13.08
C SER A 33 3.72 0.22 12.61
N GLY A 34 4.80 0.92 12.28
CA GLY A 34 6.09 0.40 11.86
C GLY A 34 6.19 0.08 10.37
N ALA A 35 6.86 0.96 9.66
CA ALA A 35 7.18 0.78 8.25
C ALA A 35 8.52 1.46 7.93
N ILE A 36 9.20 0.98 6.89
CA ILE A 36 10.31 1.72 6.27
C ILE A 36 9.77 2.54 5.12
N VAL A 37 10.00 3.83 5.14
CA VAL A 37 9.52 4.80 4.17
C VAL A 37 10.68 5.34 3.34
N ASP A 38 10.61 5.18 2.02
CA ASP A 38 11.41 5.92 1.06
C ASP A 38 10.87 7.38 1.03
N PRO A 39 11.67 8.38 1.38
CA PRO A 39 11.17 9.75 1.57
C PRO A 39 10.92 10.52 0.28
N ARG A 40 11.21 9.99 -0.91
CA ARG A 40 11.19 10.75 -2.19
C ARG A 40 9.87 11.48 -2.40
N SER A 41 8.76 10.77 -2.37
CA SER A 41 7.45 11.37 -2.60
C SER A 41 7.05 12.38 -1.52
N LEU A 42 7.44 12.14 -0.26
CA LEU A 42 7.19 13.08 0.84
C LEU A 42 8.06 14.34 0.72
N ARG A 43 9.30 14.23 0.23
CA ARG A 43 10.14 15.39 -0.10
C ARG A 43 9.56 16.22 -1.24
N GLU A 44 9.03 15.56 -2.28
CA GLU A 44 8.35 16.23 -3.38
C GLU A 44 7.06 16.95 -2.92
N LEU A 45 6.26 16.28 -2.06
CA LEU A 45 4.96 16.80 -1.61
C LEU A 45 5.10 17.90 -0.54
N PHE A 46 6.07 17.79 0.35
CA PHE A 46 6.28 18.68 1.49
C PHE A 46 7.73 19.22 1.54
N PRO A 47 8.22 19.90 0.48
CA PRO A 47 9.61 20.34 0.45
C PRO A 47 9.98 21.24 1.64
N ASP A 48 9.10 22.18 2.01
CA ASP A 48 9.33 23.14 3.10
C ASP A 48 8.98 22.60 4.49
N LYS A 49 8.27 21.46 4.58
CA LYS A 49 7.82 20.85 5.83
C LYS A 49 8.41 19.46 6.07
N PHE A 50 9.38 19.04 5.28
CA PHE A 50 9.94 17.69 5.37
C PHE A 50 10.50 17.38 6.76
N SER A 51 11.15 18.34 7.41
CA SER A 51 11.69 18.19 8.77
C SER A 51 10.63 18.06 9.87
N ALA A 52 9.37 18.42 9.58
CA ALA A 52 8.24 18.29 10.50
C ALA A 52 7.50 16.95 10.38
N ILE A 53 7.86 16.13 9.42
CA ILE A 53 7.27 14.79 9.26
C ILE A 53 7.67 13.92 10.45
N PRO A 54 6.70 13.26 11.13
CA PRO A 54 6.96 12.51 12.36
C PRO A 54 7.57 11.13 12.07
N PHE A 55 8.77 11.11 11.50
CA PHE A 55 9.57 9.89 11.41
C PHE A 55 10.05 9.45 12.79
N GLU A 56 10.21 8.15 12.98
CA GLU A 56 10.77 7.60 14.22
C GLU A 56 12.30 7.74 14.25
N ALA A 57 12.96 7.33 13.17
CA ALA A 57 14.40 7.48 12.99
C ALA A 57 14.80 7.31 11.52
N GLU A 58 15.92 7.85 11.10
CA GLU A 58 16.58 7.44 9.86
C GLU A 58 17.11 6.01 10.02
N VAL A 59 17.04 5.21 8.95
CA VAL A 59 17.60 3.84 8.97
C VAL A 59 19.10 3.93 9.14
N GLY A 60 19.59 3.33 10.22
CA GLY A 60 21.00 3.28 10.59
C GLY A 60 21.60 1.93 10.27
N ARG A 61 21.55 1.01 11.23
CA ARG A 61 22.10 -0.33 11.10
C ARG A 61 21.10 -1.27 10.46
N GLU A 62 21.54 -1.99 9.42
CA GLU A 62 20.72 -2.95 8.68
C GLU A 62 21.28 -4.36 8.88
N HIS A 63 20.35 -5.34 8.96
CA HIS A 63 20.69 -6.76 9.08
C HIS A 63 19.80 -7.56 8.12
N LEU A 64 20.40 -8.39 7.30
CA LEU A 64 19.72 -9.42 6.54
C LEU A 64 20.11 -10.79 7.10
N TRP A 65 19.15 -11.53 7.66
CA TRP A 65 19.37 -12.84 8.23
C TRP A 65 18.74 -13.94 7.39
N TRP A 66 19.51 -14.97 7.13
CA TRP A 66 18.98 -16.27 6.75
C TRP A 66 18.77 -17.10 8.00
N LEU A 67 17.53 -17.44 8.31
CA LEU A 67 17.18 -18.25 9.46
C LEU A 67 17.16 -19.73 9.08
N THR A 68 17.88 -20.53 9.84
CA THR A 68 17.60 -21.95 10.01
C THR A 68 16.69 -22.10 11.23
N GLN A 69 16.35 -23.31 11.64
CA GLN A 69 15.54 -23.49 12.85
C GLN A 69 16.20 -22.96 14.15
N GLU A 70 17.54 -22.96 14.20
CA GLU A 70 18.28 -22.63 15.41
C GLU A 70 19.24 -21.43 15.27
N LYS A 71 19.65 -21.10 14.05
CA LYS A 71 20.71 -20.12 13.80
C LYS A 71 20.26 -19.03 12.83
N ALA A 72 20.68 -17.80 13.11
CA ALA A 72 20.61 -16.68 12.20
C ALA A 72 21.97 -16.49 11.52
N LEU A 73 22.03 -16.60 10.20
CA LEU A 73 23.23 -16.39 9.39
C LEU A 73 23.11 -15.02 8.74
N SER A 74 24.06 -14.12 9.01
CA SER A 74 24.11 -12.81 8.36
C SER A 74 24.44 -12.94 6.90
N LEU A 75 23.64 -12.30 6.04
CA LEU A 75 23.87 -12.20 4.61
C LEU A 75 24.18 -10.74 4.23
N PRO A 76 24.90 -10.50 3.12
CA PRO A 76 25.02 -9.17 2.54
C PRO A 76 23.66 -8.71 1.98
N GLU A 77 23.30 -7.44 2.22
CA GLU A 77 22.05 -6.87 1.69
C GLU A 77 22.20 -6.67 0.16
N PRO A 78 21.29 -7.24 -0.65
CA PRO A 78 21.23 -6.96 -2.07
C PRO A 78 20.81 -5.50 -2.29
N PRO A 79 21.20 -4.87 -3.40
CA PRO A 79 20.95 -3.44 -3.65
C PRO A 79 19.49 -3.00 -3.48
N GLN A 80 18.53 -3.88 -3.78
CA GLN A 80 17.09 -3.60 -3.69
C GLN A 80 16.57 -3.51 -2.26
N LEU A 81 17.23 -4.20 -1.32
CA LEU A 81 16.85 -4.20 0.10
C LEU A 81 17.61 -3.16 0.93
N LYS A 82 18.57 -2.44 0.35
CA LYS A 82 19.27 -1.36 1.06
C LYS A 82 18.33 -0.22 1.38
N ASN A 83 18.40 0.26 2.62
CA ASN A 83 17.51 1.28 3.15
C ASN A 83 18.23 2.57 3.58
N HIS A 84 19.49 2.74 3.22
CA HIS A 84 20.21 3.98 3.49
C HIS A 84 19.44 5.21 2.98
N GLY A 85 19.23 6.20 3.82
CA GLY A 85 18.45 7.40 3.51
C GLY A 85 16.93 7.23 3.60
N ASN A 86 16.44 6.03 3.95
CA ASN A 86 15.04 5.79 4.29
C ASN A 86 14.81 6.02 5.79
N TYR A 87 13.54 6.04 6.19
CA TYR A 87 13.13 6.32 7.56
C TYR A 87 12.23 5.21 8.10
N VAL A 88 12.45 4.83 9.35
CA VAL A 88 11.46 4.08 10.13
C VAL A 88 10.36 5.04 10.55
N ALA A 89 9.11 4.66 10.36
CA ALA A 89 7.97 5.51 10.66
C ALA A 89 6.81 4.73 11.28
N SER A 90 6.10 5.37 12.20
CA SER A 90 4.76 4.95 12.58
C SER A 90 3.77 5.44 11.52
N LEU A 91 3.16 4.50 10.79
CA LEU A 91 2.19 4.84 9.74
C LEU A 91 1.00 5.63 10.32
N GLY A 92 0.54 5.28 11.52
CA GLY A 92 -0.52 6.01 12.20
C GLY A 92 -0.16 7.47 12.48
N LYS A 93 1.07 7.73 13.01
CA LYS A 93 1.55 9.10 13.24
C LYS A 93 1.70 9.88 11.93
N LEU A 94 2.24 9.25 10.89
CA LEU A 94 2.43 9.87 9.57
C LEU A 94 1.09 10.29 8.95
N VAL A 95 0.10 9.40 8.92
CA VAL A 95 -1.21 9.68 8.30
C VAL A 95 -1.98 10.72 9.12
N LYS A 96 -1.91 10.69 10.46
CA LYS A 96 -2.50 11.73 11.32
C LYS A 96 -1.85 13.11 11.07
N TRP A 97 -0.53 13.17 10.88
CA TRP A 97 0.15 14.40 10.54
C TRP A 97 -0.30 14.91 9.15
N MET A 98 -0.34 14.06 8.12
CA MET A 98 -0.83 14.44 6.79
C MET A 98 -2.28 14.94 6.84
N ALA A 99 -3.14 14.33 7.65
CA ALA A 99 -4.53 14.75 7.80
C ALA A 99 -4.64 16.18 8.40
N LYS A 100 -3.77 16.52 9.36
CA LYS A 100 -3.71 17.90 9.89
C LYS A 100 -3.31 18.91 8.82
N GLU A 101 -2.31 18.57 7.99
CA GLU A 101 -1.88 19.41 6.88
C GLU A 101 -3.00 19.62 5.85
N VAL A 102 -3.73 18.56 5.53
CA VAL A 102 -4.86 18.59 4.58
C VAL A 102 -6.04 19.40 5.15
N ALA A 103 -6.39 19.22 6.43
CA ALA A 103 -7.44 19.97 7.10
C ALA A 103 -7.11 21.47 7.18
N ALA A 104 -5.83 21.83 7.40
CA ALA A 104 -5.37 23.21 7.40
C ALA A 104 -5.53 23.90 6.03
N LEU A 105 -5.65 23.15 4.95
CA LEU A 105 -5.94 23.63 3.60
C LEU A 105 -7.46 23.72 3.29
N GLY A 106 -8.33 23.47 4.28
CA GLY A 106 -9.78 23.56 4.14
C GLY A 106 -10.44 22.33 3.52
N VAL A 107 -9.78 21.17 3.55
CA VAL A 107 -10.37 19.91 3.10
C VAL A 107 -11.14 19.24 4.22
N ASP A 108 -12.38 18.84 3.98
CA ASP A 108 -13.21 18.13 4.94
C ASP A 108 -12.86 16.64 5.00
N ILE A 109 -12.61 16.13 6.21
CA ILE A 109 -12.35 14.70 6.45
C ILE A 109 -13.48 14.13 7.29
N PHE A 110 -14.25 13.21 6.71
CA PHE A 110 -15.39 12.57 7.35
C PHE A 110 -15.01 11.17 7.83
N CYS A 111 -14.74 11.02 9.13
CA CYS A 111 -14.52 9.72 9.76
C CYS A 111 -15.84 8.98 9.99
N GLU A 112 -15.79 7.64 10.06
CA GLU A 112 -16.95 6.75 10.19
C GLU A 112 -17.91 6.78 8.98
N PHE A 113 -17.43 7.22 7.80
CA PHE A 113 -18.17 7.21 6.55
C PHE A 113 -17.59 6.21 5.54
N PRO A 114 -17.85 4.90 5.70
CA PRO A 114 -17.38 3.89 4.74
C PRO A 114 -18.11 4.04 3.40
N GLY A 115 -17.37 4.15 2.31
CA GLY A 115 -17.93 4.04 0.97
C GLY A 115 -18.49 2.63 0.73
N ARG A 116 -19.77 2.51 0.36
CA ARG A 116 -20.45 1.23 0.17
C ARG A 116 -20.71 0.89 -1.28
N THR A 117 -21.20 1.87 -2.05
CA THR A 117 -21.61 1.68 -3.45
C THR A 117 -21.24 2.91 -4.27
N LEU A 118 -20.79 2.69 -5.50
CA LEU A 118 -20.53 3.77 -6.44
C LEU A 118 -21.85 4.28 -7.05
N LEU A 119 -21.94 5.59 -7.21
CA LEU A 119 -23.00 6.25 -7.94
C LEU A 119 -22.58 6.44 -9.40
N TYR A 120 -23.52 6.29 -10.31
CA TYR A 120 -23.27 6.41 -11.74
C TYR A 120 -24.26 7.36 -12.40
N GLU A 121 -23.79 8.09 -13.41
CA GLU A 121 -24.60 8.95 -14.28
C GLU A 121 -24.39 8.55 -15.74
N ASP A 122 -25.42 8.72 -16.57
CA ASP A 122 -25.28 8.52 -18.01
C ASP A 122 -24.42 9.65 -18.61
N THR A 123 -23.51 9.29 -19.50
CA THR A 123 -22.68 10.29 -20.18
C THR A 123 -23.52 11.06 -21.18
N ALA A 124 -23.19 12.34 -21.41
CA ALA A 124 -23.88 13.19 -22.34
C ALA A 124 -23.91 12.63 -23.81
N ALA A 125 -22.96 11.78 -24.15
CA ALA A 125 -22.88 11.09 -25.44
C ALA A 125 -23.74 9.82 -25.54
N GLY A 126 -24.46 9.42 -24.46
CA GLY A 126 -25.27 8.20 -24.45
C GLY A 126 -24.48 6.89 -24.58
N LYS A 127 -23.16 6.94 -24.54
CA LYS A 127 -22.26 5.80 -24.79
C LYS A 127 -21.67 5.15 -23.53
N GLY A 128 -22.28 5.32 -22.37
CA GLY A 128 -21.79 4.73 -21.13
C GLY A 128 -22.23 5.47 -19.89
N ARG A 129 -21.72 5.06 -18.75
CA ARG A 129 -21.98 5.69 -17.45
C ARG A 129 -20.64 6.08 -16.82
N ARG A 130 -20.55 7.29 -16.31
CA ARG A 130 -19.42 7.75 -15.51
C ARG A 130 -19.65 7.50 -14.03
N VAL A 131 -18.57 7.44 -13.26
CA VAL A 131 -18.67 7.50 -11.79
C VAL A 131 -19.03 8.94 -11.38
N ALA A 132 -20.06 9.07 -10.55
CA ALA A 132 -20.63 10.36 -10.14
C ALA A 132 -20.69 10.54 -8.62
N GLY A 133 -19.93 9.71 -7.87
CA GLY A 133 -19.83 9.79 -6.43
C GLY A 133 -19.96 8.44 -5.73
N VAL A 134 -20.22 8.50 -4.43
CA VAL A 134 -20.26 7.34 -3.54
C VAL A 134 -21.47 7.42 -2.62
N ARG A 135 -22.19 6.31 -2.43
CA ARG A 135 -23.11 6.11 -1.33
C ARG A 135 -22.36 5.52 -0.15
N THR A 136 -22.51 6.10 1.02
CA THR A 136 -21.94 5.59 2.28
C THR A 136 -22.74 4.39 2.80
N GLY A 137 -22.15 3.63 3.72
CA GLY A 137 -22.85 2.53 4.38
C GLY A 137 -23.84 3.02 5.43
N ASP A 138 -24.90 2.23 5.67
CA ASP A 138 -25.80 2.44 6.78
C ASP A 138 -25.07 2.25 8.11
N LYS A 139 -25.40 3.07 9.11
CA LYS A 139 -24.93 2.94 10.50
C LYS A 139 -25.98 2.28 11.38
N GLY A 140 -25.57 1.73 12.51
CA GLY A 140 -26.49 1.15 13.49
C GLY A 140 -27.18 -0.14 13.01
N ILE A 141 -26.50 -0.96 12.18
CA ILE A 141 -26.93 -2.32 11.83
C ILE A 141 -26.29 -3.31 12.80
N GLY A 142 -27.10 -4.19 13.39
CA GLY A 142 -26.63 -5.28 14.24
C GLY A 142 -25.94 -6.40 13.47
N LYS A 143 -25.25 -7.30 14.18
CA LYS A 143 -24.63 -8.49 13.58
C LYS A 143 -25.68 -9.44 12.94
N ASP A 144 -26.91 -9.36 13.41
CA ASP A 144 -28.09 -10.09 12.89
C ASP A 144 -28.75 -9.41 11.68
N GLY A 145 -28.17 -8.32 11.18
CA GLY A 145 -28.69 -7.53 10.06
C GLY A 145 -29.86 -6.59 10.42
N LYS A 146 -30.29 -6.53 11.70
CA LYS A 146 -31.40 -5.69 12.11
C LYS A 146 -30.95 -4.28 12.47
N ARG A 147 -31.84 -3.30 12.26
CA ARG A 147 -31.63 -1.91 12.65
C ARG A 147 -31.66 -1.78 14.17
N LYS A 148 -30.66 -1.09 14.72
CA LYS A 148 -30.62 -0.69 16.14
C LYS A 148 -31.32 0.65 16.35
N SER A 149 -31.45 1.08 17.59
CA SER A 149 -32.04 2.39 17.93
C SER A 149 -31.32 3.59 17.38
N ASN A 150 -30.01 3.44 17.09
CA ASN A 150 -29.15 4.45 16.49
C ASN A 150 -28.95 4.22 14.96
N PHE A 151 -29.93 3.62 14.30
CA PHE A 151 -29.87 3.43 12.85
C PHE A 151 -29.89 4.76 12.11
N GLU A 152 -28.92 4.95 11.21
CA GLU A 152 -28.85 6.05 10.26
C GLU A 152 -28.62 5.48 8.85
N PRO A 153 -29.44 5.86 7.86
CA PRO A 153 -29.23 5.42 6.49
C PRO A 153 -27.99 6.06 5.90
N GLY A 154 -27.30 5.34 5.02
CA GLY A 154 -26.21 5.90 4.22
C GLY A 154 -26.68 7.04 3.32
N VAL A 155 -25.78 7.96 3.03
CA VAL A 155 -26.06 9.15 2.21
C VAL A 155 -25.30 9.08 0.87
N ASP A 156 -25.87 9.74 -0.15
CA ASP A 156 -25.25 9.91 -1.45
C ASP A 156 -24.39 11.16 -1.45
N ILE A 157 -23.08 10.95 -1.66
CA ILE A 157 -22.12 12.02 -1.85
C ILE A 157 -21.76 12.06 -3.33
N ARG A 158 -22.24 13.10 -4.01
CA ARG A 158 -22.01 13.28 -5.44
C ARG A 158 -20.71 14.02 -5.67
N SER A 159 -19.98 13.60 -6.71
CA SER A 159 -18.71 14.21 -7.09
C SER A 159 -18.51 14.18 -8.61
N GLN A 160 -17.74 15.12 -9.11
CA GLN A 160 -17.30 15.10 -10.51
C GLN A 160 -16.15 14.12 -10.72
N MET A 161 -15.36 13.86 -9.67
CA MET A 161 -14.25 12.91 -9.66
C MET A 161 -14.20 12.17 -8.32
N THR A 162 -14.02 10.88 -8.37
CA THR A 162 -13.87 10.01 -7.21
C THR A 162 -12.50 9.37 -7.22
N VAL A 163 -11.67 9.65 -6.21
CA VAL A 163 -10.33 9.04 -6.05
C VAL A 163 -10.44 7.92 -5.03
N LEU A 164 -10.11 6.68 -5.42
CA LEU A 164 -10.21 5.49 -4.59
C LEU A 164 -8.85 5.08 -4.04
N GLY A 165 -8.64 5.30 -2.75
CA GLY A 165 -7.48 4.88 -1.96
C GLY A 165 -7.87 3.89 -0.86
N GLU A 166 -8.71 2.89 -1.19
CA GLU A 166 -9.29 1.94 -0.23
C GLU A 166 -8.33 0.84 0.24
N GLY A 167 -7.11 0.82 -0.29
CA GLY A 167 -6.16 -0.26 -0.05
C GLY A 167 -6.36 -1.46 -0.98
N PRO A 168 -5.72 -2.62 -0.69
CA PRO A 168 -5.54 -3.70 -1.66
C PRO A 168 -6.82 -4.44 -2.04
N ARG A 169 -7.85 -4.39 -1.22
CA ARG A 169 -9.13 -5.11 -1.40
C ARG A 169 -10.34 -4.21 -1.26
N GLY A 170 -10.24 -3.01 -1.83
CA GLY A 170 -11.31 -2.01 -1.79
C GLY A 170 -12.64 -2.52 -2.32
N THR A 171 -13.72 -2.20 -1.63
CA THR A 171 -15.08 -2.59 -2.02
C THR A 171 -15.53 -1.88 -3.29
N LEU A 172 -15.21 -0.60 -3.42
CA LEU A 172 -15.58 0.21 -4.58
C LEU A 172 -14.68 -0.09 -5.78
N ALA A 173 -13.39 -0.33 -5.56
CA ALA A 173 -12.46 -0.74 -6.61
C ALA A 173 -12.89 -2.06 -7.26
N LYS A 174 -13.40 -3.04 -6.48
CA LYS A 174 -13.97 -4.28 -7.02
C LYS A 174 -15.24 -4.05 -7.84
N GLN A 175 -16.09 -3.11 -7.44
CA GLN A 175 -17.27 -2.74 -8.23
C GLN A 175 -16.86 -2.14 -9.57
N LEU A 176 -15.81 -1.31 -9.60
CA LEU A 176 -15.26 -0.77 -10.86
C LEU A 176 -14.71 -1.88 -11.75
N ASP A 177 -13.89 -2.76 -11.18
CA ASP A 177 -13.30 -3.86 -11.95
C ASP A 177 -14.37 -4.78 -12.54
N SER A 178 -15.36 -5.20 -11.73
CA SER A 178 -16.49 -5.99 -12.19
C SER A 178 -17.30 -5.31 -13.31
N ARG A 179 -17.41 -3.97 -13.27
CA ARG A 179 -18.21 -3.22 -14.24
C ARG A 179 -17.46 -2.90 -15.52
N TYR A 180 -16.19 -2.52 -15.39
CA TYR A 180 -15.39 -1.98 -16.50
C TYR A 180 -14.28 -2.91 -16.98
N GLY A 181 -14.06 -4.05 -16.31
CA GLY A 181 -13.01 -5.00 -16.65
C GLY A 181 -11.61 -4.40 -16.53
N LEU A 182 -11.33 -3.63 -15.46
CA LEU A 182 -10.08 -2.90 -15.30
C LEU A 182 -8.85 -3.82 -15.28
N SER A 183 -9.03 -5.06 -14.82
CA SER A 183 -7.99 -6.11 -14.76
C SER A 183 -7.97 -7.02 -16.00
N ALA A 184 -8.81 -6.77 -17.01
CA ALA A 184 -8.85 -7.60 -18.22
C ALA A 184 -7.50 -7.64 -18.94
N GLY A 185 -6.99 -8.85 -19.23
CA GLY A 185 -5.70 -9.07 -19.89
C GLY A 185 -4.47 -8.79 -19.01
N LYS A 186 -4.65 -8.54 -17.71
CA LYS A 186 -3.57 -8.41 -16.72
C LYS A 186 -3.22 -9.76 -16.08
N ASN A 187 -2.06 -9.86 -15.42
CA ASN A 187 -1.81 -10.99 -14.51
C ASN A 187 -2.80 -10.93 -13.34
N PRO A 188 -3.21 -12.08 -12.78
CA PRO A 188 -3.99 -12.09 -11.55
C PRO A 188 -3.23 -11.37 -10.43
N GLN A 189 -3.96 -10.63 -9.58
CA GLN A 189 -3.37 -10.05 -8.38
C GLN A 189 -3.23 -11.13 -7.31
N VAL A 190 -2.01 -11.42 -6.92
CA VAL A 190 -1.68 -12.21 -5.73
C VAL A 190 -1.51 -11.28 -4.55
N TYR A 191 -1.91 -11.74 -3.38
CA TYR A 191 -1.79 -10.99 -2.14
C TYR A 191 -0.87 -11.71 -1.16
N ALA A 192 -0.17 -10.94 -0.34
CA ALA A 192 0.43 -11.44 0.89
C ALA A 192 -0.36 -10.92 2.10
N LEU A 193 -0.21 -11.59 3.22
CA LEU A 193 -0.67 -11.14 4.52
C LEU A 193 0.52 -10.63 5.33
N GLY A 194 0.56 -9.33 5.58
CA GLY A 194 1.50 -8.75 6.53
C GLY A 194 0.91 -8.78 7.94
N ILE A 195 1.45 -9.63 8.80
CA ILE A 195 1.10 -9.72 10.23
C ILE A 195 2.19 -9.03 11.02
N LYS A 196 1.84 -8.21 11.99
CA LYS A 196 2.84 -7.56 12.85
C LYS A 196 2.34 -7.25 14.25
N GLU A 197 3.30 -7.17 15.15
CA GLU A 197 3.14 -6.78 16.54
C GLU A 197 4.07 -5.62 16.88
N VAL A 198 3.64 -4.78 17.79
CA VAL A 198 4.43 -3.72 18.42
C VAL A 198 4.77 -4.15 19.84
N TRP A 199 6.03 -4.20 20.16
CA TRP A 199 6.55 -4.61 21.46
C TRP A 199 7.22 -3.43 22.14
N GLU A 200 6.93 -3.20 23.39
CA GLU A 200 7.65 -2.30 24.28
C GLU A 200 8.74 -3.11 24.99
N LEU A 201 10.00 -2.73 24.78
CA LEU A 201 11.16 -3.47 25.30
C LEU A 201 11.88 -2.69 26.40
N PRO A 202 12.66 -3.38 27.25
CA PRO A 202 13.62 -2.72 28.14
C PRO A 202 14.61 -1.86 27.34
N GLN A 203 15.05 -0.74 27.93
CA GLN A 203 16.03 0.16 27.30
C GLN A 203 17.32 -0.55 26.89
N GLY A 204 17.94 -0.10 25.80
CA GLY A 204 19.25 -0.57 25.33
C GLY A 204 19.23 -1.93 24.62
N ARG A 205 18.06 -2.40 24.20
CA ARG A 205 17.93 -3.65 23.44
C ARG A 205 18.22 -3.48 21.94
N PHE A 206 17.99 -2.31 21.42
CA PHE A 206 18.23 -1.92 20.03
C PHE A 206 18.40 -0.39 19.94
N GLU A 207 18.86 0.08 18.80
CA GLU A 207 18.91 1.52 18.49
C GLU A 207 17.71 1.91 17.59
N PRO A 208 17.05 3.07 17.80
CA PRO A 208 16.06 3.55 16.86
C PRO A 208 16.63 3.66 15.44
N GLY A 209 15.91 3.10 14.46
CA GLY A 209 16.40 3.00 13.08
C GLY A 209 17.23 1.74 12.79
N GLU A 210 17.52 0.89 13.78
CA GLU A 210 18.07 -0.42 13.54
C GLU A 210 17.01 -1.37 12.99
N ILE A 211 17.33 -2.09 11.91
CA ILE A 211 16.35 -2.90 11.19
C ILE A 211 16.89 -4.28 10.85
N TRP A 212 16.01 -5.29 10.84
CA TRP A 212 16.30 -6.65 10.42
C TRP A 212 15.28 -7.10 9.38
N HIS A 213 15.76 -7.71 8.32
CA HIS A 213 14.95 -8.53 7.42
C HIS A 213 15.38 -9.98 7.57
N THR A 214 14.43 -10.90 7.54
CA THR A 214 14.73 -12.33 7.68
C THR A 214 14.14 -13.12 6.53
N MET A 215 14.88 -14.13 6.07
CA MET A 215 14.50 -15.11 5.06
C MET A 215 14.75 -16.50 5.62
N GLY A 216 14.24 -17.55 4.97
CA GLY A 216 14.45 -18.92 5.39
C GLY A 216 13.36 -19.42 6.33
N TRP A 217 13.75 -20.06 7.43
CA TRP A 217 12.79 -20.56 8.41
C TRP A 217 11.91 -19.45 9.00
N PRO A 218 10.58 -19.69 9.22
CA PRO A 218 9.86 -20.95 9.08
C PRO A 218 9.29 -21.21 7.68
N MET A 219 9.47 -20.34 6.70
CA MET A 219 8.73 -20.31 5.44
C MET A 219 9.42 -21.02 4.27
N TRP A 220 10.75 -21.09 4.27
CA TRP A 220 11.52 -21.67 3.16
C TRP A 220 11.43 -23.20 3.11
N PRO A 221 11.38 -23.83 1.91
CA PRO A 221 11.49 -23.23 0.56
C PRO A 221 10.15 -22.90 -0.11
N ASP A 222 9.02 -23.18 0.53
CA ASP A 222 7.75 -23.35 -0.14
C ASP A 222 6.88 -22.08 -0.24
N HIS A 223 7.22 -21.04 0.55
CA HIS A 223 6.37 -19.85 0.65
C HIS A 223 7.11 -18.56 0.32
N PHE A 224 6.39 -17.66 -0.39
CA PHE A 224 6.83 -16.29 -0.58
C PHE A 224 6.70 -15.50 0.72
N GLY A 225 7.72 -14.72 1.05
CA GLY A 225 7.69 -13.76 2.16
C GLY A 225 8.93 -13.80 3.03
N GLY A 226 8.79 -13.30 4.25
CA GLY A 226 9.88 -13.20 5.22
C GLY A 226 9.52 -12.34 6.42
N GLY A 227 10.36 -12.39 7.44
CA GLY A 227 10.22 -11.58 8.65
C GLY A 227 10.86 -10.20 8.50
N PHE A 228 10.37 -9.27 9.29
CA PHE A 228 10.94 -7.94 9.44
C PHE A 228 10.86 -7.47 10.88
N ILE A 229 11.89 -6.73 11.33
CA ILE A 229 11.97 -6.18 12.69
C ILE A 229 12.51 -4.77 12.59
N TYR A 230 11.83 -3.77 13.19
CA TYR A 230 12.20 -2.37 13.08
C TYR A 230 12.21 -1.69 14.43
N GLY A 231 13.35 -1.09 14.78
CA GLY A 231 13.53 -0.27 15.99
C GLY A 231 12.90 1.11 15.82
N MET A 232 11.97 1.45 16.71
CA MET A 232 11.32 2.75 16.78
C MET A 232 11.78 3.53 18.00
N GLN A 233 11.33 4.77 18.15
CA GLN A 233 11.54 5.57 19.36
C GLN A 233 10.83 4.95 20.59
N GLU A 234 11.12 5.45 21.78
CA GLU A 234 10.45 5.09 23.04
C GLU A 234 10.50 3.58 23.34
N ASN A 235 11.58 2.91 22.91
CA ASN A 235 11.82 1.45 23.09
C ASN A 235 10.78 0.55 22.43
N PHE A 236 10.05 1.05 21.42
CA PHE A 236 9.14 0.21 20.65
C PHE A 236 9.88 -0.53 19.54
N LEU A 237 9.68 -1.84 19.49
CA LEU A 237 10.16 -2.71 18.42
C LEU A 237 8.99 -3.31 17.66
N ILE A 238 9.02 -3.21 16.34
CA ILE A 238 8.06 -3.87 15.48
C ILE A 238 8.60 -5.22 15.06
N VAL A 239 7.80 -6.26 15.20
CA VAL A 239 8.08 -7.59 14.63
C VAL A 239 6.95 -7.98 13.72
N GLY A 240 7.27 -8.46 12.53
CA GLY A 240 6.25 -8.88 11.58
C GLY A 240 6.72 -9.99 10.65
N LEU A 241 5.75 -10.58 9.98
CA LEU A 241 5.90 -11.57 8.94
C LEU A 241 5.04 -11.19 7.75
N VAL A 242 5.61 -11.19 6.56
CA VAL A 242 4.86 -11.18 5.30
C VAL A 242 4.74 -12.62 4.83
N TYR A 243 3.52 -13.06 4.54
CA TYR A 243 3.21 -14.42 4.10
C TYR A 243 2.38 -14.39 2.82
N GLY A 244 2.89 -14.93 1.72
CA GLY A 244 2.18 -15.03 0.46
C GLY A 244 0.89 -15.86 0.60
N LEU A 245 -0.23 -15.36 0.06
CA LEU A 245 -1.52 -16.06 0.12
C LEU A 245 -1.78 -16.94 -1.12
N ASP A 246 -0.74 -17.19 -1.89
CA ASP A 246 -0.70 -18.12 -3.03
C ASP A 246 -0.08 -19.47 -2.67
N TYR A 247 -0.14 -19.84 -1.38
CA TYR A 247 0.32 -21.14 -0.87
C TYR A 247 -0.52 -22.30 -1.43
N GLU A 248 0.12 -23.47 -1.52
CA GLU A 248 -0.49 -24.67 -2.10
C GLU A 248 -1.24 -25.54 -1.06
N ASN A 249 -0.77 -25.53 0.19
CA ASN A 249 -1.36 -26.35 1.25
C ASN A 249 -2.48 -25.56 1.97
N PRO A 250 -3.75 -26.01 1.87
CA PRO A 250 -4.88 -25.31 2.51
C PRO A 250 -4.85 -25.34 4.05
N LEU A 251 -3.95 -26.11 4.66
CA LEU A 251 -3.76 -26.18 6.11
C LEU A 251 -2.72 -25.18 6.63
N ASP A 252 -2.10 -24.43 5.75
CA ASP A 252 -1.14 -23.41 6.16
C ASP A 252 -1.82 -22.28 6.94
N ASP A 253 -1.23 -21.92 8.07
CA ASP A 253 -1.70 -20.87 8.96
C ASP A 253 -0.63 -19.78 9.08
N PRO A 254 -0.78 -18.65 8.37
CA PRO A 254 0.17 -17.53 8.44
C PRO A 254 0.38 -16.99 9.86
N HIS A 255 -0.64 -17.04 10.73
CA HIS A 255 -0.50 -16.60 12.10
C HIS A 255 0.38 -17.56 12.91
N LEU A 256 0.19 -18.86 12.72
CA LEU A 256 1.03 -19.89 13.36
C LEU A 256 2.50 -19.74 12.92
N GLU A 257 2.76 -19.50 11.63
CA GLU A 257 4.11 -19.28 11.13
C GLU A 257 4.74 -18.00 11.73
N PHE A 258 3.94 -16.94 11.93
CA PHE A 258 4.40 -15.76 12.64
C PHE A 258 4.73 -16.06 14.11
N GLN A 259 3.92 -16.88 14.80
CA GLN A 259 4.24 -17.31 16.18
C GLN A 259 5.54 -18.13 16.21
N ARG A 260 5.73 -19.05 15.25
CA ARG A 260 6.99 -19.80 15.10
C ARG A 260 8.19 -18.88 14.90
N LEU A 261 8.09 -17.90 13.99
CA LEU A 261 9.17 -16.92 13.77
C LEU A 261 9.64 -16.28 15.08
N LYS A 262 8.74 -15.91 15.97
CA LYS A 262 9.07 -15.30 17.26
C LYS A 262 9.77 -16.25 18.24
N THR A 263 9.61 -17.57 18.06
CA THR A 263 10.30 -18.57 18.89
C THR A 263 11.73 -18.84 18.43
N HIS A 264 12.16 -18.31 17.28
CA HIS A 264 13.54 -18.43 16.84
C HIS A 264 14.49 -17.82 17.89
N PRO A 265 15.58 -18.52 18.31
CA PRO A 265 16.44 -18.09 19.43
C PRO A 265 16.90 -16.63 19.34
N SER A 266 17.35 -16.17 18.17
CA SER A 266 17.82 -14.79 18.00
C SER A 266 16.69 -13.76 18.11
N ILE A 267 15.47 -14.08 17.66
CA ILE A 267 14.33 -13.19 17.74
C ILE A 267 13.73 -13.19 19.14
N ALA A 268 13.59 -14.38 19.76
CA ALA A 268 13.15 -14.51 21.14
C ALA A 268 14.08 -13.75 22.12
N GLN A 269 15.39 -13.76 21.85
CA GLN A 269 16.36 -12.98 22.63
C GLN A 269 16.14 -11.47 22.48
N LEU A 270 15.85 -10.97 21.26
CA LEU A 270 15.51 -9.56 21.05
C LEU A 270 14.27 -9.17 21.85
N LEU A 271 13.22 -10.01 21.83
CA LEU A 271 11.94 -9.76 22.49
C LEU A 271 11.94 -10.00 24.01
N ALA A 272 13.03 -10.58 24.56
CA ALA A 272 13.09 -10.98 25.98
C ALA A 272 12.84 -9.79 26.91
N GLY A 273 11.89 -9.97 27.83
CA GLY A 273 11.48 -8.96 28.83
C GLY A 273 10.54 -7.88 28.27
N GLY A 274 10.14 -7.99 26.99
CA GLY A 274 9.21 -7.07 26.38
C GLY A 274 7.74 -7.43 26.61
N THR A 275 6.87 -6.46 26.38
CA THR A 275 5.41 -6.60 26.43
C THR A 275 4.82 -6.21 25.07
N MET A 276 3.95 -7.06 24.51
CA MET A 276 3.23 -6.75 23.27
C MET A 276 2.13 -5.72 23.56
N SER A 277 2.18 -4.57 22.87
CA SER A 277 1.22 -3.47 23.05
C SER A 277 0.13 -3.46 21.99
N TYR A 278 0.49 -3.75 20.72
CA TYR A 278 -0.45 -3.73 19.59
C TYR A 278 -0.15 -4.87 18.62
N TYR A 279 -1.17 -5.30 17.92
CA TYR A 279 -1.04 -6.27 16.82
C TYR A 279 -2.04 -6.00 15.72
N GLY A 280 -1.78 -6.54 14.54
CA GLY A 280 -2.72 -6.50 13.43
C GLY A 280 -2.17 -7.12 12.17
N ALA A 281 -3.06 -7.26 11.20
CA ALA A 281 -2.71 -7.80 9.89
C ALA A 281 -3.36 -7.01 8.76
N LYS A 282 -2.67 -6.95 7.62
CA LYS A 282 -3.14 -6.31 6.39
C LYS A 282 -2.75 -7.15 5.18
N ALA A 283 -3.66 -7.25 4.21
CA ALA A 283 -3.31 -7.75 2.90
C ALA A 283 -2.42 -6.73 2.16
N ILE A 284 -1.51 -7.22 1.35
CA ILE A 284 -0.56 -6.45 0.54
C ILE A 284 -0.66 -6.98 -0.90
N PRO A 285 -0.80 -6.14 -1.95
CA PRO A 285 -0.78 -6.61 -3.34
C PRO A 285 0.68 -6.85 -3.77
N GLU A 286 1.02 -8.06 -4.22
CA GLU A 286 2.41 -8.46 -4.47
C GLU A 286 2.74 -8.75 -5.94
N SER A 287 1.74 -8.84 -6.82
CA SER A 287 1.98 -9.25 -8.21
C SER A 287 2.68 -8.20 -9.09
N GLY A 288 2.87 -6.99 -8.58
CA GLY A 288 3.64 -5.94 -9.24
C GLY A 288 2.99 -5.40 -10.51
N TYR A 289 3.82 -4.82 -11.39
CA TYR A 289 3.41 -4.02 -12.55
C TYR A 289 2.41 -4.71 -13.49
N TRP A 290 2.59 -6.01 -13.79
CA TRP A 290 1.73 -6.73 -14.74
C TRP A 290 0.32 -7.03 -14.21
N ALA A 291 0.10 -6.91 -12.91
CA ALA A 291 -1.21 -7.09 -12.28
C ALA A 291 -1.93 -5.77 -11.98
N MET A 292 -1.30 -4.62 -12.29
CA MET A 292 -1.93 -3.32 -12.08
C MET A 292 -3.17 -3.18 -12.97
N PRO A 293 -4.35 -2.84 -12.42
CA PRO A 293 -5.56 -2.60 -13.18
C PRO A 293 -5.42 -1.33 -14.04
N LYS A 294 -6.37 -1.05 -14.91
CA LYS A 294 -6.51 0.27 -15.52
C LYS A 294 -6.74 1.30 -14.40
N LEU A 295 -5.84 2.26 -14.28
CA LEU A 295 -5.75 3.15 -13.12
C LEU A 295 -6.83 4.23 -13.05
N GLY A 296 -7.54 4.49 -14.15
CA GLY A 296 -8.54 5.55 -14.19
C GLY A 296 -9.50 5.42 -15.37
N GLY A 297 -10.52 6.25 -15.34
CA GLY A 297 -11.56 6.37 -16.35
C GLY A 297 -12.52 7.50 -16.00
N ASP A 298 -13.61 7.64 -16.75
CA ASP A 298 -14.53 8.76 -16.58
C ASP A 298 -15.11 8.83 -15.17
N GLY A 299 -14.67 9.84 -14.42
CA GLY A 299 -15.09 10.13 -13.05
C GLY A 299 -14.37 9.36 -11.94
N PHE A 300 -13.31 8.57 -12.23
CA PHE A 300 -12.57 7.87 -11.18
C PHE A 300 -11.06 7.73 -11.42
N CYS A 301 -10.30 7.63 -10.31
CA CYS A 301 -8.90 7.21 -10.27
C CYS A 301 -8.70 6.16 -9.17
N LEU A 302 -7.80 5.18 -9.41
CA LEU A 302 -7.30 4.22 -8.41
C LEU A 302 -5.89 4.63 -7.98
N ILE A 303 -5.67 4.80 -6.68
CA ILE A 303 -4.37 5.19 -6.12
C ILE A 303 -3.90 4.20 -5.06
N GLY A 304 -2.61 4.23 -4.71
CA GLY A 304 -2.03 3.36 -3.70
C GLY A 304 -2.28 1.88 -4.02
N ASP A 305 -2.48 1.08 -2.98
CA ASP A 305 -2.68 -0.37 -3.13
C ASP A 305 -3.94 -0.73 -3.94
N SER A 306 -4.93 0.17 -4.02
CA SER A 306 -6.11 -0.04 -4.90
C SER A 306 -5.73 -0.09 -6.37
N GLY A 307 -4.64 0.59 -6.75
CA GLY A 307 -4.04 0.56 -8.09
C GLY A 307 -2.85 -0.40 -8.22
N GLY A 308 -2.49 -1.12 -7.14
CA GLY A 308 -1.34 -2.04 -7.15
C GLY A 308 0.02 -1.34 -7.01
N PHE A 309 0.10 -0.17 -6.39
CA PHE A 309 1.32 0.62 -6.23
C PHE A 309 2.22 0.10 -5.11
N VAL A 310 2.69 -1.14 -5.23
CA VAL A 310 3.63 -1.79 -4.31
C VAL A 310 4.78 -2.41 -5.09
N ASP A 311 6.01 -2.15 -4.65
CA ASP A 311 7.21 -2.82 -5.13
C ASP A 311 7.57 -3.95 -4.15
N GLY A 312 7.16 -5.19 -4.48
CA GLY A 312 7.41 -6.37 -3.67
C GLY A 312 8.90 -6.72 -3.56
N GLN A 313 9.72 -6.37 -4.56
CA GLN A 313 11.17 -6.62 -4.52
C GLN A 313 11.87 -5.70 -3.51
N ARG A 314 11.41 -4.45 -3.39
CA ARG A 314 11.94 -3.48 -2.42
C ARG A 314 11.22 -3.51 -1.07
N LEU A 315 10.13 -4.26 -0.96
CA LEU A 315 9.24 -4.32 0.21
C LEU A 315 8.68 -2.92 0.59
N LYS A 316 8.32 -2.13 -0.41
CA LYS A 316 7.92 -0.73 -0.24
C LYS A 316 6.73 -0.35 -1.12
N GLY A 317 5.74 0.33 -0.52
CA GLY A 317 4.55 0.82 -1.20
C GLY A 317 4.17 2.25 -0.82
N ILE A 318 4.56 2.74 0.37
CA ILE A 318 4.09 4.04 0.89
C ILE A 318 4.44 5.19 -0.04
N HIS A 319 5.69 5.27 -0.49
CA HIS A 319 6.15 6.32 -1.41
C HIS A 319 5.46 6.26 -2.77
N LEU A 320 5.17 5.05 -3.27
CA LEU A 320 4.42 4.85 -4.51
C LEU A 320 2.95 5.24 -4.34
N ALA A 321 2.34 4.92 -3.18
CA ALA A 321 0.98 5.33 -2.86
C ALA A 321 0.86 6.86 -2.81
N VAL A 322 1.78 7.55 -2.14
CA VAL A 322 1.82 9.02 -2.11
C VAL A 322 2.01 9.58 -3.52
N LYS A 323 2.97 9.05 -4.30
CA LYS A 323 3.20 9.52 -5.68
C LYS A 323 2.00 9.31 -6.58
N SER A 324 1.30 8.18 -6.46
CA SER A 324 0.07 7.94 -7.24
C SER A 324 -1.02 8.96 -6.92
N GLY A 325 -1.16 9.34 -5.64
CA GLY A 325 -2.06 10.40 -5.21
C GLY A 325 -1.69 11.77 -5.79
N MET A 326 -0.38 12.10 -5.81
CA MET A 326 0.12 13.32 -6.44
C MET A 326 -0.22 13.37 -7.93
N LEU A 327 0.05 12.29 -8.68
CA LEU A 327 -0.23 12.21 -10.12
C LEU A 327 -1.73 12.32 -10.44
N ALA A 328 -2.59 11.72 -9.61
CA ALA A 328 -4.04 11.85 -9.73
C ALA A 328 -4.47 13.31 -9.48
N ALA A 329 -3.95 13.94 -8.42
CA ALA A 329 -4.23 15.33 -8.08
C ALA A 329 -3.76 16.31 -9.16
N GLU A 330 -2.55 16.10 -9.71
CA GLU A 330 -2.02 16.88 -10.83
C GLU A 330 -2.91 16.78 -12.09
N SER A 331 -3.44 15.57 -12.37
CA SER A 331 -4.35 15.34 -13.49
C SER A 331 -5.68 16.07 -13.30
N ILE A 332 -6.25 16.02 -12.10
CA ILE A 332 -7.50 16.72 -11.75
C ILE A 332 -7.30 18.23 -11.82
N PHE A 333 -6.20 18.72 -11.29
CA PHE A 333 -5.88 20.13 -11.29
C PHE A 333 -5.64 20.68 -12.72
N ALA A 334 -4.95 19.92 -13.58
CA ALA A 334 -4.77 20.27 -14.98
C ALA A 334 -6.10 20.35 -15.75
N ALA A 335 -7.04 19.44 -15.47
CA ALA A 335 -8.38 19.50 -16.06
C ALA A 335 -9.14 20.76 -15.59
N ALA A 336 -9.06 21.09 -14.29
CA ALA A 336 -9.69 22.29 -13.72
C ALA A 336 -9.14 23.58 -14.35
N LEU A 337 -7.81 23.70 -14.47
CA LEU A 337 -7.15 24.86 -15.09
C LEU A 337 -7.53 25.02 -16.56
N ALA A 338 -7.72 23.90 -17.26
CA ALA A 338 -8.11 23.90 -18.67
C ALA A 338 -9.63 24.10 -18.88
N GLY A 339 -10.42 24.31 -17.81
CA GLY A 339 -11.88 24.41 -17.89
C GLY A 339 -12.57 23.14 -18.41
N LYS A 340 -11.90 21.98 -18.32
CA LYS A 340 -12.45 20.69 -18.72
C LYS A 340 -13.26 20.06 -17.59
N PRO A 341 -14.20 19.14 -17.87
CA PRO A 341 -14.86 18.36 -16.84
C PRO A 341 -13.83 17.61 -15.99
N LEU A 342 -13.92 17.69 -14.66
CA LEU A 342 -12.97 17.02 -13.76
C LEU A 342 -12.96 15.50 -13.97
N SER A 343 -14.09 14.91 -14.40
CA SER A 343 -14.21 13.50 -14.72
C SER A 343 -13.23 13.01 -15.78
N SER A 344 -12.82 13.91 -16.70
CA SER A 344 -11.84 13.60 -17.74
C SER A 344 -10.41 13.37 -17.23
N ALA A 345 -10.12 13.79 -16.01
CA ALA A 345 -8.80 13.58 -15.40
C ALA A 345 -8.47 12.10 -15.18
N GLY A 346 -9.50 11.25 -15.05
CA GLY A 346 -9.31 9.81 -14.93
C GLY A 346 -8.70 9.14 -16.17
N ASP A 347 -8.86 9.71 -17.35
CA ASP A 347 -8.17 9.24 -18.56
C ASP A 347 -6.75 9.83 -18.71
N ALA A 348 -6.49 11.01 -18.15
CA ALA A 348 -5.17 11.63 -18.15
C ALA A 348 -4.21 11.02 -17.11
N TYR A 349 -4.73 10.58 -15.99
CA TYR A 349 -3.93 10.04 -14.87
C TYR A 349 -3.03 8.85 -15.26
N PRO A 350 -3.51 7.81 -15.99
CA PRO A 350 -2.63 6.73 -16.46
C PRO A 350 -1.47 7.21 -17.34
N VAL A 351 -1.69 8.27 -18.16
CA VAL A 351 -0.64 8.85 -19.00
C VAL A 351 0.44 9.54 -18.16
N HIS A 352 0.04 10.28 -17.11
CA HIS A 352 0.98 10.87 -16.18
C HIS A 352 1.77 9.80 -15.40
N PHE A 353 1.12 8.70 -15.03
CA PHE A 353 1.81 7.56 -14.41
C PHE A 353 2.89 6.98 -15.33
N GLU A 354 2.61 6.74 -16.62
CA GLU A 354 3.57 6.15 -17.57
C GLU A 354 4.86 7.00 -17.73
N SER A 355 4.79 8.31 -17.54
CA SER A 355 5.94 9.22 -17.59
C SER A 355 6.67 9.39 -16.26
N SER A 356 6.17 8.81 -15.17
CA SER A 356 6.66 9.03 -13.82
C SER A 356 7.82 8.12 -13.40
N TRP A 357 8.56 8.53 -12.37
CA TRP A 357 9.55 7.66 -11.73
C TRP A 357 8.91 6.45 -11.02
N ALA A 358 7.66 6.56 -10.56
CA ALA A 358 6.93 5.46 -9.94
C ALA A 358 6.73 4.29 -10.94
N ARG A 359 6.40 4.61 -12.19
CA ARG A 359 6.33 3.62 -13.26
C ARG A 359 7.69 2.98 -13.53
N GLN A 360 8.74 3.80 -13.59
CA GLN A 360 10.11 3.29 -13.83
C GLN A 360 10.56 2.33 -12.72
N GLU A 361 10.20 2.60 -11.47
CA GLU A 361 10.51 1.73 -10.33
C GLU A 361 9.76 0.40 -10.45
N LEU A 362 8.44 0.44 -10.60
CA LEU A 362 7.62 -0.77 -10.73
C LEU A 362 7.99 -1.60 -11.97
N TRP A 363 8.46 -0.95 -13.04
CA TRP A 363 8.95 -1.65 -14.22
C TRP A 363 10.21 -2.47 -13.95
N LYS A 364 11.08 -2.02 -13.07
CA LYS A 364 12.32 -2.74 -12.71
C LYS A 364 12.06 -4.01 -11.89
N SER A 365 10.93 -4.10 -11.22
CA SER A 365 10.53 -5.28 -10.42
C SER A 365 9.37 -6.07 -11.05
N ARG A 366 9.01 -5.79 -12.32
CA ARG A 366 7.79 -6.28 -12.98
C ARG A 366 7.61 -7.79 -13.03
N ASN A 367 8.70 -8.57 -13.01
CA ASN A 367 8.69 -10.04 -13.04
C ASN A 367 9.19 -10.67 -11.74
N PHE A 368 9.31 -9.89 -10.65
CA PHE A 368 9.89 -10.39 -9.40
C PHE A 368 9.04 -11.48 -8.75
N HIS A 369 7.78 -11.18 -8.47
CA HIS A 369 6.88 -12.11 -7.76
C HIS A 369 6.66 -13.41 -8.52
N GLN A 370 6.53 -13.34 -9.84
CA GLN A 370 6.28 -14.50 -10.70
C GLN A 370 7.40 -15.55 -10.65
N GLY A 371 8.61 -15.16 -10.23
CA GLY A 371 9.70 -16.11 -9.99
C GLY A 371 9.41 -17.12 -8.90
N PHE A 372 8.60 -16.75 -7.90
CA PHE A 372 8.25 -17.61 -6.77
C PHE A 372 7.28 -18.73 -7.13
N GLU A 373 6.57 -18.64 -8.24
CA GLU A 373 5.69 -19.72 -8.71
C GLU A 373 6.41 -21.03 -9.02
N ARG A 374 7.74 -20.96 -9.22
CA ARG A 374 8.62 -22.11 -9.51
C ARG A 374 9.39 -22.61 -8.28
N GLY A 375 9.15 -22.01 -7.12
CA GLY A 375 9.84 -22.31 -5.87
C GLY A 375 10.92 -21.28 -5.50
N GLY A 376 11.37 -21.32 -4.26
CA GLY A 376 12.23 -20.29 -3.70
C GLY A 376 13.62 -20.18 -4.35
N PHE A 377 14.22 -21.29 -4.82
CA PHE A 377 15.50 -21.25 -5.51
C PHE A 377 15.40 -20.52 -6.87
N ASP A 378 14.39 -20.87 -7.67
CA ASP A 378 14.11 -20.21 -8.94
C ASP A 378 13.78 -18.74 -8.73
N ALA A 379 13.07 -18.39 -7.65
CA ALA A 379 12.81 -17.00 -7.27
C ALA A 379 14.08 -16.21 -7.02
N MET A 380 15.04 -16.76 -6.29
CA MET A 380 16.33 -16.09 -6.06
C MET A 380 17.12 -15.88 -7.35
N VAL A 381 17.16 -16.88 -8.22
CA VAL A 381 17.81 -16.77 -9.54
C VAL A 381 17.09 -15.72 -10.41
N ASN A 382 15.75 -15.74 -10.44
CA ASN A 382 14.94 -14.76 -11.16
C ASN A 382 15.18 -13.32 -10.65
N ALA A 383 15.23 -13.13 -9.32
CA ALA A 383 15.51 -11.83 -8.71
C ALA A 383 16.92 -11.31 -9.06
N ALA A 384 17.95 -12.19 -9.01
CA ALA A 384 19.32 -11.85 -9.41
C ALA A 384 19.40 -11.46 -10.88
N LEU A 385 18.81 -12.25 -11.78
CA LEU A 385 18.72 -11.95 -13.19
C LEU A 385 17.92 -10.66 -13.45
N GLY A 386 16.81 -10.46 -12.75
CA GLY A 386 16.01 -9.24 -12.81
C GLY A 386 16.81 -8.00 -12.48
N THR A 387 17.68 -8.08 -11.48
CA THR A 387 18.59 -6.99 -11.10
C THR A 387 19.55 -6.61 -12.23
N ILE A 388 20.14 -7.61 -12.89
CA ILE A 388 21.12 -7.41 -13.98
C ILE A 388 20.43 -6.95 -15.27
N THR A 389 19.23 -7.48 -15.54
CA THR A 389 18.51 -7.27 -16.80
C THR A 389 17.45 -6.14 -16.74
N GLY A 390 17.43 -5.35 -15.67
CA GLY A 390 16.46 -4.27 -15.49
C GLY A 390 15.00 -4.75 -15.39
N GLY A 391 14.80 -5.89 -14.72
CA GLY A 391 13.47 -6.44 -14.38
C GLY A 391 12.96 -7.55 -15.30
N LEU A 392 13.75 -8.02 -16.29
CA LEU A 392 13.33 -9.16 -17.12
C LEU A 392 13.29 -10.47 -16.32
N GLY A 393 14.34 -10.75 -15.52
CA GLY A 393 14.46 -12.05 -14.87
C GLY A 393 14.40 -13.18 -15.89
N PHE A 394 13.50 -14.14 -15.67
CA PHE A 394 13.23 -15.23 -16.62
C PHE A 394 12.31 -14.83 -17.79
N GLY A 395 11.83 -13.59 -17.85
CA GLY A 395 10.89 -13.12 -18.86
C GLY A 395 11.50 -12.90 -20.22
N LEU A 396 11.69 -13.95 -21.02
CA LEU A 396 12.23 -13.87 -22.38
C LEU A 396 11.47 -12.90 -23.30
N PHE A 397 10.16 -12.73 -23.08
CA PHE A 397 9.26 -11.85 -23.81
C PHE A 397 8.72 -10.69 -22.94
N ASP A 398 9.54 -10.23 -22.01
CA ASP A 398 9.27 -9.09 -21.12
C ASP A 398 8.19 -9.33 -20.02
N ARG A 399 7.25 -10.25 -20.20
CA ARG A 399 6.20 -10.58 -19.21
C ARG A 399 6.25 -12.05 -18.83
N LEU A 400 6.44 -12.35 -17.54
CA LEU A 400 6.16 -13.65 -16.97
C LEU A 400 4.65 -13.75 -16.66
N PRO A 401 3.96 -14.81 -17.12
CA PRO A 401 2.59 -15.07 -16.70
C PRO A 401 2.55 -15.41 -15.21
N ALA A 402 1.38 -15.24 -14.60
CA ALA A 402 1.11 -15.62 -13.22
C ALA A 402 -0.20 -16.42 -13.16
N GLU A 403 -0.26 -17.39 -12.25
CA GLU A 403 -1.47 -18.12 -11.91
C GLU A 403 -2.25 -17.40 -10.81
N ALA A 404 -3.57 -17.57 -10.77
CA ALA A 404 -4.37 -17.06 -9.68
C ALA A 404 -4.11 -17.90 -8.41
N GLY A 405 -3.87 -17.23 -7.26
CA GLY A 405 -3.46 -17.92 -6.04
C GLY A 405 -4.40 -19.05 -5.61
N HIS A 406 -5.73 -18.92 -5.86
CA HIS A 406 -6.69 -19.98 -5.54
C HIS A 406 -6.60 -21.21 -6.46
N GLU A 407 -5.99 -21.10 -7.63
CA GLU A 407 -5.77 -22.24 -8.56
C GLU A 407 -4.59 -23.11 -8.12
N ARG A 408 -3.70 -22.56 -7.30
CA ARG A 408 -2.52 -23.25 -6.75
C ARG A 408 -2.84 -24.16 -5.56
N LEU A 409 -3.98 -23.98 -4.92
CA LEU A 409 -4.38 -24.81 -3.77
C LEU A 409 -4.48 -26.28 -4.17
N ARG A 410 -3.76 -27.14 -3.47
CA ARG A 410 -3.88 -28.62 -3.60
C ARG A 410 -5.26 -29.05 -3.08
N ARG A 411 -5.93 -29.87 -3.88
CA ARG A 411 -7.24 -30.44 -3.53
C ARG A 411 -7.10 -31.67 -2.63
#